data_e8393e1d941a1060ad7802c990c0291f
#
_entry.id   e8393e1d941a1060ad7802c990c0291f
#
_cell.length_a   1.000
_cell.length_b   1.000
_cell.length_c   1.000
_cell.angle_alpha   90.00
_cell.angle_beta   90.00
_cell.angle_gamma   90.00
#
_symmetry.space_group_name_H-M   'P 1'
#
loop_
_entity.id
_entity.type
_entity.pdbx_description
1 polymer ?
#
loop_
_entity_poly.entity_id
_entity_poly.type
_entity_poly.pdbx_seq_one_letter_code
_entity_poly.pdbx_strand_id
1 'polypeptide(L)'
;GLVGSEMCIRDSRENKAEWDSSVVADVLDIVKIQDIKACTTQPIWLNVWVPSDARAGRYKGTLTVSGKNFQDMKLQVEIDVLNRTLPAPQDWAFHLDLWQNPYSVARYYQVPLWSKEHFDAMRPIMKMLANAGQRAITTSIMHKPWAGQTEDHFDSMITRIKKIDGTWVYDYAVFDKWVEFMMNEIGIDDMISCYTMIPWALSFDY
;
A
#
# COMPACT_ATOMS: atom_id res chain seq x y z
N GLY A 1 -5.46 2.78 13.56
CA GLY A 1 -6.85 3.16 13.32
C GLY A 1 -7.20 3.11 11.84
N LEU A 2 -8.48 3.00 11.54
CA LEU A 2 -9.00 3.07 10.18
C LEU A 2 -9.43 4.52 9.91
N VAL A 3 -8.92 5.12 8.84
CA VAL A 3 -9.43 6.39 8.34
C VAL A 3 -10.46 6.07 7.26
N GLY A 4 -11.70 6.54 7.45
CA GLY A 4 -12.76 6.37 6.48
C GLY A 4 -12.62 7.36 5.33
N SER A 5 -12.71 6.88 4.09
CA SER A 5 -12.95 7.71 2.91
C SER A 5 -14.40 7.56 2.45
N GLU A 6 -14.96 8.60 1.85
CA GLU A 6 -16.23 8.47 1.16
C GLU A 6 -16.01 7.62 -0.10
N MET A 7 -16.51 6.40 -0.08
CA MET A 7 -16.53 5.55 -1.25
C MET A 7 -17.92 5.59 -1.88
N CYS A 8 -18.04 6.28 -3.01
CA CYS A 8 -19.17 6.08 -3.90
C CYS A 8 -18.99 4.77 -4.64
N ILE A 9 -19.71 3.74 -4.27
CA ILE A 9 -19.82 2.52 -5.08
C ILE A 9 -20.57 2.92 -6.36
N ARG A 10 -19.84 3.12 -7.45
CA ARG A 10 -20.42 3.24 -8.77
C ARG A 10 -20.67 1.85 -9.33
N ASP A 11 -21.81 1.27 -9.06
CA ASP A 11 -22.33 0.26 -9.98
C ASP A 11 -22.96 0.96 -11.18
N SER A 12 -22.46 0.63 -12.37
CA SER A 12 -22.84 1.30 -13.63
C SER A 12 -24.19 0.87 -14.17
N ARG A 13 -24.96 0.02 -13.47
CA ARG A 13 -26.00 -0.73 -14.13
C ARG A 13 -27.43 -0.39 -13.73
N GLU A 14 -27.74 0.15 -12.57
CA GLU A 14 -29.13 0.43 -12.23
C GLU A 14 -29.29 1.57 -11.22
N ASN A 15 -30.34 2.31 -11.38
CA ASN A 15 -31.03 3.28 -10.52
C ASN A 15 -30.19 4.06 -9.47
N LYS A 16 -29.54 5.12 -9.89
CA LYS A 16 -28.77 6.04 -9.03
C LYS A 16 -29.54 6.60 -7.83
N ALA A 17 -30.88 6.52 -7.83
CA ALA A 17 -31.71 7.01 -6.76
C ALA A 17 -31.70 6.08 -5.51
N GLU A 18 -31.22 4.86 -5.66
CA GLU A 18 -31.13 3.86 -4.56
C GLU A 18 -29.72 3.75 -3.95
N TRP A 19 -28.79 4.57 -4.42
CA TRP A 19 -27.42 4.53 -3.92
C TRP A 19 -27.32 5.23 -2.59
N ASP A 20 -26.86 4.50 -1.59
CA ASP A 20 -26.53 5.06 -0.30
C ASP A 20 -25.11 5.68 -0.36
N SER A 21 -25.00 6.88 0.22
CA SER A 21 -23.71 7.53 0.45
C SER A 21 -23.27 7.21 1.88
N SER A 22 -22.42 6.23 2.02
CA SER A 22 -21.88 5.85 3.33
C SER A 22 -20.36 6.06 3.39
N VAL A 23 -19.87 6.43 4.57
CA VAL A 23 -18.44 6.47 4.85
C VAL A 23 -17.99 5.05 5.17
N VAL A 24 -17.14 4.50 4.32
CA VAL A 24 -16.57 3.15 4.48
C VAL A 24 -15.13 3.27 4.89
N ALA A 25 -14.70 2.43 5.85
CA ALA A 25 -13.32 2.35 6.24
C ALA A 25 -12.49 1.75 5.08
N ASP A 26 -11.53 2.52 4.59
CA ASP A 26 -10.73 2.17 3.38
C ASP A 26 -9.24 2.01 3.73
N VAL A 27 -8.66 2.96 4.42
CA VAL A 27 -7.23 2.98 4.72
C VAL A 27 -6.97 2.56 6.17
N LEU A 28 -6.04 1.61 6.36
CA LEU A 28 -5.47 1.28 7.67
C LEU A 28 -4.34 2.27 7.96
N ASP A 29 -4.48 3.04 9.04
CA ASP A 29 -3.43 3.94 9.51
C ASP A 29 -3.08 3.63 10.97
N ILE A 30 -1.84 3.91 11.34
CA ILE A 30 -1.34 3.73 12.70
C ILE A 30 -1.48 5.07 13.43
N VAL A 31 -2.60 5.22 14.15
CA VAL A 31 -2.85 6.39 14.99
C VAL A 31 -2.83 6.01 16.47
N LYS A 32 -2.24 6.86 17.29
CA LYS A 32 -2.19 6.65 18.74
C LYS A 32 -3.46 7.13 19.46
N ILE A 33 -4.07 8.17 18.93
CA ILE A 33 -5.27 8.81 19.49
C ILE A 33 -6.17 9.18 18.33
N GLN A 34 -7.46 8.85 18.46
CA GLN A 34 -8.48 9.17 17.45
C GLN A 34 -9.65 9.87 18.13
N ASP A 35 -10.05 11.02 17.59
CA ASP A 35 -11.29 11.69 17.97
C ASP A 35 -12.46 11.02 17.22
N ILE A 36 -13.41 10.51 18.01
CA ILE A 36 -14.60 9.85 17.46
C ILE A 36 -15.78 10.81 17.58
N LYS A 37 -16.39 11.15 16.46
CA LYS A 37 -17.57 12.02 16.41
C LYS A 37 -18.77 11.30 17.06
N ALA A 38 -19.66 12.08 17.68
CA ALA A 38 -20.92 11.55 18.21
C ALA A 38 -21.73 10.86 17.11
N CYS A 39 -22.40 9.77 17.46
CA CYS A 39 -23.22 8.96 16.56
C CYS A 39 -22.45 8.32 15.39
N THR A 40 -21.13 8.08 15.57
CA THR A 40 -20.32 7.34 14.59
C THR A 40 -19.71 6.09 15.21
N THR A 41 -19.39 5.11 14.37
CA THR A 41 -18.65 3.90 14.75
C THR A 41 -17.23 4.00 14.21
N GLN A 42 -16.24 3.76 15.07
CA GLN A 42 -14.85 3.71 14.68
C GLN A 42 -14.36 2.27 14.68
N PRO A 43 -14.14 1.65 13.53
CA PRO A 43 -13.52 0.33 13.45
C PRO A 43 -12.04 0.40 13.88
N ILE A 44 -11.59 -0.64 14.57
CA ILE A 44 -10.19 -0.80 14.96
C ILE A 44 -9.73 -2.17 14.46
N TRP A 45 -8.71 -2.16 13.61
CA TRP A 45 -8.08 -3.39 13.14
C TRP A 45 -7.01 -3.85 14.13
N LEU A 46 -7.12 -5.08 14.59
CA LEU A 46 -6.14 -5.70 15.46
C LEU A 46 -5.36 -6.76 14.65
N ASN A 47 -4.06 -6.62 14.66
CA ASN A 47 -3.18 -7.61 14.08
C ASN A 47 -2.33 -8.26 15.15
N VAL A 48 -2.32 -9.59 15.20
CA VAL A 48 -1.49 -10.35 16.11
C VAL A 48 -0.40 -11.04 15.31
N TRP A 49 0.82 -10.64 15.53
CA TRP A 49 1.98 -11.25 14.92
C TRP A 49 2.49 -12.38 15.80
N VAL A 50 2.40 -13.62 15.31
CA VAL A 50 2.90 -14.80 16.02
C VAL A 50 4.33 -15.08 15.56
N PRO A 51 5.35 -14.97 16.43
CA PRO A 51 6.74 -15.30 16.09
C PRO A 51 6.89 -16.76 15.65
N SER A 52 7.85 -17.03 14.76
CA SER A 52 8.10 -18.38 14.24
C SER A 52 8.55 -19.39 15.30
N ASP A 53 9.10 -18.89 16.41
CA ASP A 53 9.55 -19.67 17.57
C ASP A 53 8.52 -19.74 18.72
N ALA A 54 7.32 -19.20 18.50
CA ALA A 54 6.25 -19.26 19.50
C ALA A 54 5.88 -20.72 19.81
N ARG A 55 5.78 -21.05 21.08
CA ARG A 55 5.37 -22.39 21.51
C ARG A 55 3.88 -22.61 21.20
N ALA A 56 3.54 -23.81 20.76
CA ALA A 56 2.14 -24.20 20.61
C ALA A 56 1.40 -24.12 21.94
N GLY A 57 0.18 -23.61 21.95
CA GLY A 57 -0.62 -23.46 23.14
C GLY A 57 -1.62 -22.32 23.05
N ARG A 58 -2.42 -22.20 24.11
CA ARG A 58 -3.42 -21.14 24.24
C ARG A 58 -2.84 -19.94 24.97
N TYR A 59 -2.90 -18.79 24.32
CA TYR A 59 -2.48 -17.49 24.84
C TYR A 59 -3.69 -16.63 25.12
N LYS A 60 -3.65 -15.91 26.24
CA LYS A 60 -4.70 -14.97 26.62
C LYS A 60 -4.11 -13.59 26.80
N GLY A 61 -4.80 -12.59 26.28
CA GLY A 61 -4.44 -11.20 26.42
C GLY A 61 -5.66 -10.34 26.72
N THR A 62 -5.42 -9.11 27.13
CA THR A 62 -6.48 -8.13 27.35
C THR A 62 -6.20 -6.91 26.49
N LEU A 63 -7.16 -6.53 25.66
CA LEU A 63 -7.18 -5.24 24.99
C LEU A 63 -7.97 -4.26 25.85
N THR A 64 -7.37 -3.12 26.16
CA THR A 64 -8.04 -2.04 26.89
C THR A 64 -8.30 -0.89 25.93
N VAL A 65 -9.57 -0.49 25.84
CA VAL A 65 -10.00 0.72 25.12
C VAL A 65 -10.29 1.79 26.15
N SER A 66 -9.51 2.87 26.12
CA SER A 66 -9.63 3.98 27.06
C SER A 66 -9.86 5.31 26.31
N GLY A 67 -10.48 6.26 26.97
CA GLY A 67 -10.76 7.58 26.40
C GLY A 67 -11.22 8.61 27.46
N LYS A 68 -11.30 9.87 27.06
CA LYS A 68 -11.54 10.97 27.99
C LYS A 68 -12.94 10.95 28.63
N ASN A 69 -13.96 10.44 27.95
CA ASN A 69 -15.37 10.63 28.35
C ASN A 69 -16.11 9.31 28.57
N PHE A 70 -15.39 8.20 28.75
CA PHE A 70 -15.99 6.90 29.06
C PHE A 70 -15.08 6.08 29.96
N GLN A 71 -15.67 5.10 30.64
CA GLN A 71 -14.94 4.17 31.45
C GLN A 71 -14.17 3.18 30.55
N ASP A 72 -12.95 2.85 30.93
CA ASP A 72 -12.13 1.86 30.24
C ASP A 72 -12.88 0.56 30.01
N MET A 73 -12.90 0.12 28.76
CA MET A 73 -13.45 -1.17 28.36
C MET A 73 -12.34 -2.19 28.16
N LYS A 74 -12.52 -3.37 28.72
CA LYS A 74 -11.57 -4.48 28.59
C LYS A 74 -12.17 -5.61 27.76
N LEU A 75 -11.48 -5.99 26.71
CA LEU A 75 -11.82 -7.12 25.86
C LEU A 75 -10.80 -8.23 26.06
N GLN A 76 -11.26 -9.45 26.28
CA GLN A 76 -10.40 -10.62 26.36
C GLN A 76 -10.10 -11.13 24.95
N VAL A 77 -8.83 -11.41 24.68
CA VAL A 77 -8.37 -12.00 23.43
C VAL A 77 -7.75 -13.35 23.73
N GLU A 78 -8.24 -14.40 23.09
CA GLU A 78 -7.65 -15.73 23.18
C GLU A 78 -7.14 -16.16 21.81
N ILE A 79 -5.93 -16.72 21.78
CA ILE A 79 -5.26 -17.15 20.54
C ILE A 79 -4.71 -18.56 20.78
N ASP A 80 -5.11 -19.50 19.95
CA ASP A 80 -4.54 -20.85 19.92
C ASP A 80 -3.40 -20.89 18.90
N VAL A 81 -2.17 -20.97 19.36
CA VAL A 81 -0.99 -21.16 18.53
C VAL A 81 -0.84 -22.65 18.25
N LEU A 82 -0.92 -23.01 16.97
CA LEU A 82 -0.81 -24.41 16.53
C LEU A 82 0.66 -24.85 16.50
N ASN A 83 0.91 -26.13 16.67
CA ASN A 83 2.24 -26.73 16.51
C ASN A 83 2.60 -26.84 15.01
N ARG A 84 2.62 -25.71 14.33
CA ARG A 84 2.94 -25.61 12.90
C ARG A 84 3.53 -24.23 12.61
N THR A 85 4.69 -24.19 11.99
CA THR A 85 5.31 -22.95 11.51
C THR A 85 5.10 -22.84 10.01
N LEU A 86 4.59 -21.71 9.55
CA LEU A 86 4.50 -21.39 8.13
C LEU A 86 5.88 -21.02 7.59
N PRO A 87 6.16 -21.31 6.30
CA PRO A 87 7.35 -20.80 5.64
C PRO A 87 7.43 -19.28 5.73
N ALA A 88 8.63 -18.73 5.64
CA ALA A 88 8.78 -17.28 5.52
C ALA A 88 8.12 -16.77 4.22
N PRO A 89 7.62 -15.53 4.17
CA PRO A 89 6.87 -15.02 3.02
C PRO A 89 7.62 -15.14 1.68
N GLN A 90 8.93 -14.95 1.68
CA GLN A 90 9.78 -15.11 0.50
C GLN A 90 9.86 -16.57 -0.01
N ASP A 91 9.54 -17.54 0.84
CA ASP A 91 9.57 -18.97 0.51
C ASP A 91 8.20 -19.53 0.10
N TRP A 92 7.17 -18.67 0.07
CA TRP A 92 5.84 -19.10 -0.34
C TRP A 92 5.81 -19.46 -1.83
N ALA A 93 5.16 -20.56 -2.17
CA ALA A 93 4.93 -20.95 -3.55
C ALA A 93 3.93 -20.05 -4.28
N PHE A 94 3.16 -19.28 -3.53
CA PHE A 94 2.18 -18.34 -4.06
C PHE A 94 2.89 -17.13 -4.67
N HIS A 95 2.52 -16.76 -5.91
CA HIS A 95 3.00 -15.56 -6.57
C HIS A 95 2.03 -14.41 -6.32
N LEU A 96 2.50 -13.38 -5.62
CA LEU A 96 1.75 -12.16 -5.37
C LEU A 96 2.38 -11.00 -6.16
N ASP A 97 1.56 -10.31 -6.94
CA ASP A 97 1.93 -9.10 -7.65
C ASP A 97 0.88 -8.01 -7.41
N LEU A 98 1.03 -7.31 -6.29
CA LEU A 98 0.28 -6.10 -5.98
C LEU A 98 1.05 -4.89 -6.51
N TRP A 99 0.42 -4.13 -7.38
CA TRP A 99 1.04 -2.96 -8.00
C TRP A 99 1.30 -1.86 -6.99
N GLN A 100 2.52 -1.36 -6.96
CA GLN A 100 2.89 -0.28 -6.07
C GLN A 100 2.71 1.08 -6.76
N ASN A 101 2.18 2.06 -6.02
CA ASN A 101 2.08 3.45 -6.46
C ASN A 101 2.86 4.37 -5.52
N PRO A 102 4.17 4.58 -5.75
CA PRO A 102 4.98 5.46 -4.93
C PRO A 102 4.51 6.92 -4.97
N TYR A 103 3.94 7.37 -6.07
CA TYR A 103 3.45 8.76 -6.22
C TYR A 103 2.32 9.09 -5.25
N SER A 104 1.38 8.14 -5.06
CA SER A 104 0.30 8.30 -4.08
C SER A 104 0.81 8.42 -2.65
N VAL A 105 1.89 7.72 -2.31
CA VAL A 105 2.52 7.84 -0.99
C VAL A 105 3.09 9.24 -0.79
N ALA A 106 3.79 9.78 -1.78
CA ALA A 106 4.34 11.13 -1.71
C ALA A 106 3.24 12.18 -1.52
N ARG A 107 2.13 12.07 -2.26
CA ARG A 107 0.98 12.96 -2.14
C ARG A 107 0.32 12.86 -0.76
N TYR A 108 0.07 11.66 -0.29
CA TYR A 108 -0.59 11.44 0.99
C TYR A 108 0.19 12.02 2.18
N TYR A 109 1.50 11.80 2.20
CA TYR A 109 2.38 12.29 3.25
C TYR A 109 2.92 13.70 3.00
N GLN A 110 2.58 14.31 1.85
CA GLN A 110 3.02 15.65 1.44
C GLN A 110 4.55 15.81 1.48
N VAL A 111 5.26 14.83 0.95
CA VAL A 111 6.72 14.80 0.88
C VAL A 111 7.21 14.92 -0.57
N PRO A 112 8.38 15.53 -0.82
CA PRO A 112 8.93 15.62 -2.17
C PRO A 112 9.22 14.24 -2.74
N LEU A 113 8.82 14.01 -4.00
CA LEU A 113 9.08 12.77 -4.72
C LEU A 113 10.58 12.41 -4.69
N TRP A 114 10.87 11.14 -4.42
CA TRP A 114 12.20 10.53 -4.44
C TRP A 114 13.20 11.13 -3.45
N SER A 115 12.69 11.92 -2.47
CA SER A 115 13.47 12.42 -1.34
C SER A 115 13.67 11.32 -0.29
N LYS A 116 14.55 11.59 0.68
CA LYS A 116 14.73 10.70 1.83
C LYS A 116 13.41 10.49 2.60
N GLU A 117 12.66 11.55 2.81
CA GLU A 117 11.37 11.56 3.52
C GLU A 117 10.35 10.69 2.79
N HIS A 118 10.36 10.67 1.46
CA HIS A 118 9.50 9.82 0.66
C HIS A 118 9.84 8.34 0.84
N PHE A 119 11.12 7.97 0.78
CA PHE A 119 11.55 6.60 1.04
C PHE A 119 11.26 6.16 2.48
N ASP A 120 11.42 7.06 3.45
CA ASP A 120 11.07 6.78 4.85
C ASP A 120 9.56 6.53 5.02
N ALA A 121 8.70 7.29 4.32
CA ALA A 121 7.25 7.09 4.32
C ALA A 121 6.83 5.78 3.62
N MET A 122 7.50 5.40 2.54
CA MET A 122 7.22 4.16 1.80
C MET A 122 7.65 2.90 2.56
N ARG A 123 8.73 2.97 3.33
CA ARG A 123 9.36 1.80 3.94
C ARG A 123 8.41 0.91 4.74
N PRO A 124 7.58 1.41 5.66
CA PRO A 124 6.66 0.55 6.41
C PRO A 124 5.61 -0.12 5.52
N ILE A 125 5.09 0.59 4.52
CA ILE A 125 4.08 0.07 3.59
C ILE A 125 4.68 -1.04 2.72
N MET A 126 5.87 -0.80 2.14
CA MET A 126 6.53 -1.78 1.29
C MET A 126 7.00 -3.00 2.08
N LYS A 127 7.41 -2.83 3.34
CA LYS A 127 7.69 -3.97 4.24
C LYS A 127 6.44 -4.81 4.50
N MET A 128 5.27 -4.20 4.61
CA MET A 128 4.01 -4.96 4.74
C MET A 128 3.74 -5.80 3.49
N LEU A 129 4.00 -5.26 2.29
CA LEU A 129 3.89 -6.01 1.03
C LEU A 129 4.88 -7.18 0.98
N ALA A 130 6.14 -6.97 1.34
CA ALA A 130 7.13 -8.04 1.42
C ALA A 130 6.68 -9.15 2.38
N ASN A 131 6.15 -8.77 3.55
CA ASN A 131 5.62 -9.72 4.53
C ASN A 131 4.34 -10.44 4.07
N ALA A 132 3.66 -9.91 3.05
CA ALA A 132 2.54 -10.59 2.40
C ALA A 132 2.96 -11.51 1.25
N GLY A 133 4.26 -11.62 0.96
CA GLY A 133 4.80 -12.47 -0.11
C GLY A 133 4.83 -11.79 -1.48
N GLN A 134 4.88 -10.45 -1.52
CA GLN A 134 5.03 -9.69 -2.78
C GLN A 134 6.29 -10.14 -3.53
N ARG A 135 6.14 -10.36 -4.84
CA ARG A 135 7.20 -10.88 -5.72
C ARG A 135 7.72 -9.88 -6.72
N ALA A 136 6.89 -8.93 -7.14
CA ALA A 136 7.19 -8.03 -8.23
C ALA A 136 7.40 -6.59 -7.75
N ILE A 137 8.36 -5.92 -8.36
CA ILE A 137 8.56 -4.47 -8.26
C ILE A 137 7.88 -3.82 -9.46
N THR A 138 6.86 -3.00 -9.20
CA THR A 138 6.19 -2.24 -10.26
C THR A 138 7.02 -1.02 -10.63
N THR A 139 7.40 -0.89 -11.89
CA THR A 139 8.11 0.27 -12.42
C THR A 139 7.37 0.87 -13.61
N SER A 140 7.35 2.19 -13.69
CA SER A 140 6.81 2.93 -14.81
C SER A 140 7.94 3.50 -15.64
N ILE A 141 8.16 2.98 -16.84
CA ILE A 141 9.15 3.49 -17.76
C ILE A 141 8.54 4.26 -18.95
N MET A 142 7.24 4.55 -18.84
CA MET A 142 6.51 5.47 -19.70
C MET A 142 5.69 6.43 -18.85
N HIS A 143 5.27 7.55 -19.45
CA HIS A 143 4.38 8.49 -18.79
C HIS A 143 2.93 7.98 -18.80
N LYS A 144 2.25 8.07 -17.66
CA LYS A 144 0.84 7.72 -17.46
C LYS A 144 0.45 6.33 -18.00
N PRO A 145 1.07 5.24 -17.57
CA PRO A 145 0.76 3.91 -18.09
C PRO A 145 -0.70 3.49 -17.87
N TRP A 146 -1.38 4.05 -16.86
CA TRP A 146 -2.80 3.80 -16.58
C TRP A 146 -3.72 4.97 -16.97
N ALA A 147 -3.25 5.89 -17.77
CA ALA A 147 -4.00 7.08 -18.22
C ALA A 147 -4.58 7.88 -17.04
N GLY A 148 -5.89 8.02 -16.94
CA GLY A 148 -6.58 8.74 -15.86
C GLY A 148 -7.22 7.84 -14.80
N GLN A 149 -6.84 6.58 -14.69
CA GLN A 149 -7.42 5.67 -13.71
C GLN A 149 -6.90 5.88 -12.29
N THR A 150 -5.75 6.52 -12.15
CA THR A 150 -5.15 6.87 -10.86
C THR A 150 -5.16 8.38 -10.66
N GLU A 151 -5.40 8.83 -9.42
CA GLU A 151 -5.31 10.24 -9.05
C GLU A 151 -3.92 10.79 -9.35
N ASP A 152 -2.89 10.03 -8.98
CA ASP A 152 -1.51 10.39 -9.25
C ASP A 152 -1.09 9.82 -10.60
N HIS A 153 -0.68 10.70 -11.49
CA HIS A 153 -0.07 10.29 -12.74
C HIS A 153 1.30 9.69 -12.45
N PHE A 154 1.50 8.48 -12.94
CA PHE A 154 2.82 7.87 -12.91
C PHE A 154 3.68 8.52 -13.99
N ASP A 155 4.67 9.29 -13.57
CA ASP A 155 5.71 9.75 -14.46
C ASP A 155 6.66 8.60 -14.81
N SER A 156 7.32 8.72 -15.96
CA SER A 156 8.38 7.77 -16.28
C SER A 156 9.51 7.87 -15.26
N MET A 157 9.91 6.73 -14.70
CA MET A 157 11.08 6.65 -13.83
C MET A 157 12.41 6.77 -14.63
N ILE A 158 12.31 6.82 -15.96
CA ILE A 158 13.44 7.01 -16.87
C ILE A 158 13.25 8.31 -17.63
N THR A 159 14.16 9.27 -17.44
CA THR A 159 14.15 10.51 -18.23
C THR A 159 14.80 10.27 -19.59
N ARG A 160 14.11 10.65 -20.65
CA ARG A 160 14.56 10.53 -22.04
C ARG A 160 14.80 11.90 -22.62
N ILE A 161 16.04 12.17 -23.01
CA ILE A 161 16.45 13.46 -23.56
C ILE A 161 16.93 13.25 -25.01
N LYS A 162 16.22 13.85 -25.97
CA LYS A 162 16.64 13.89 -27.35
C LYS A 162 17.59 15.06 -27.57
N LYS A 163 18.82 14.79 -28.00
CA LYS A 163 19.79 15.81 -28.34
C LYS A 163 19.52 16.46 -29.68
N ILE A 164 20.15 17.62 -29.93
CA ILE A 164 20.03 18.36 -31.19
C ILE A 164 20.55 17.53 -32.38
N ASP A 165 21.53 16.68 -32.19
CA ASP A 165 22.07 15.77 -33.19
C ASP A 165 21.17 14.55 -33.48
N GLY A 166 20.02 14.46 -32.82
CA GLY A 166 19.03 13.38 -32.99
C GLY A 166 19.31 12.16 -32.10
N THR A 167 20.42 12.10 -31.39
CA THR A 167 20.70 11.00 -30.45
C THR A 167 19.91 11.14 -29.16
N TRP A 168 19.79 10.04 -28.41
CA TRP A 168 19.07 9.99 -27.16
C TRP A 168 20.01 9.74 -25.98
N VAL A 169 19.70 10.39 -24.87
CA VAL A 169 20.30 10.12 -23.56
C VAL A 169 19.19 9.66 -22.62
N TYR A 170 19.51 8.68 -21.82
CA TYR A 170 18.61 8.11 -20.83
C TYR A 170 19.20 8.30 -19.43
N ASP A 171 18.38 8.82 -18.50
CA ASP A 171 18.73 8.93 -17.10
C ASP A 171 17.87 7.97 -16.30
N TYR A 172 18.50 7.03 -15.62
CA TYR A 172 17.90 5.96 -14.84
C TYR A 172 17.89 6.26 -13.34
N ALA A 173 18.31 7.43 -12.89
CA ALA A 173 18.54 7.72 -11.48
C ALA A 173 17.33 7.46 -10.57
N VAL A 174 16.10 7.74 -11.04
CA VAL A 174 14.87 7.45 -10.31
C VAL A 174 14.57 5.96 -10.32
N PHE A 175 14.69 5.32 -11.48
CA PHE A 175 14.48 3.88 -11.63
C PHE A 175 15.43 3.09 -10.72
N ASP A 176 16.72 3.40 -10.77
CA ASP A 176 17.73 2.72 -9.97
C ASP A 176 17.44 2.89 -8.47
N LYS A 177 17.20 4.11 -8.00
CA LYS A 177 16.87 4.37 -6.60
C LYS A 177 15.66 3.56 -6.12
N TRP A 178 14.61 3.49 -6.94
CA TRP A 178 13.40 2.75 -6.60
C TRP A 178 13.66 1.25 -6.53
N VAL A 179 14.29 0.69 -7.54
CA VAL A 179 14.60 -0.74 -7.61
C VAL A 179 15.57 -1.14 -6.50
N GLU A 180 16.65 -0.37 -6.28
CA GLU A 180 17.60 -0.62 -5.20
C GLU A 180 16.95 -0.58 -3.82
N PHE A 181 16.05 0.38 -3.58
CA PHE A 181 15.29 0.45 -2.34
C PHE A 181 14.43 -0.81 -2.14
N MET A 182 13.69 -1.22 -3.16
CA MET A 182 12.83 -2.40 -3.08
C MET A 182 13.62 -3.70 -2.89
N MET A 183 14.74 -3.85 -3.57
CA MET A 183 15.60 -5.03 -3.46
C MET A 183 16.38 -5.05 -2.14
N ASN A 184 17.11 -3.98 -1.85
CA ASN A 184 18.12 -4.00 -0.79
C ASN A 184 17.54 -3.68 0.60
N GLU A 185 16.55 -2.79 0.68
CA GLU A 185 15.97 -2.41 1.96
C GLU A 185 14.66 -3.14 2.26
N ILE A 186 13.83 -3.38 1.25
CA ILE A 186 12.53 -4.01 1.43
C ILE A 186 12.63 -5.53 1.34
N GLY A 187 13.45 -6.06 0.43
CA GLY A 187 13.66 -7.49 0.21
C GLY A 187 12.65 -8.09 -0.78
N ILE A 188 12.24 -7.31 -1.79
CA ILE A 188 11.47 -7.78 -2.94
C ILE A 188 12.40 -7.73 -4.13
N ASP A 189 12.86 -8.88 -4.63
CA ASP A 189 13.95 -8.98 -5.62
C ASP A 189 13.71 -10.05 -6.71
N ASP A 190 12.50 -10.62 -6.76
CA ASP A 190 12.21 -11.76 -7.65
C ASP A 190 11.94 -11.31 -9.09
N MET A 191 11.18 -10.22 -9.27
CA MET A 191 10.79 -9.74 -10.60
C MET A 191 10.65 -8.22 -10.65
N ILE A 192 10.99 -7.63 -11.79
CA ILE A 192 10.71 -6.22 -12.10
C ILE A 192 9.70 -6.16 -13.24
N SER A 193 8.52 -5.63 -12.96
CA SER A 193 7.47 -5.39 -13.96
C SER A 193 7.59 -3.99 -14.52
N CYS A 194 8.02 -3.88 -15.78
CA CYS A 194 8.20 -2.60 -16.46
C CYS A 194 7.01 -2.28 -17.38
N TYR A 195 6.26 -1.25 -17.06
CA TYR A 195 5.18 -0.79 -17.92
C TYR A 195 5.73 0.14 -19.01
N THR A 196 5.76 -0.36 -20.27
CA THR A 196 6.57 0.25 -21.31
C THR A 196 5.87 0.64 -22.61
N MET A 197 4.89 -0.13 -23.06
CA MET A 197 4.58 -0.12 -24.49
C MET A 197 3.27 0.58 -24.83
N ILE A 198 2.20 0.23 -24.16
CA ILE A 198 0.87 0.70 -24.49
C ILE A 198 0.20 1.21 -23.21
N PRO A 199 -0.17 2.49 -23.13
CA PRO A 199 -0.95 2.99 -22.02
C PRO A 199 -2.34 2.36 -22.05
N TRP A 200 -2.93 2.22 -20.87
CA TRP A 200 -4.27 1.68 -20.71
C TRP A 200 -5.37 2.53 -21.38
N ALA A 201 -5.05 3.74 -21.82
CA ALA A 201 -6.01 4.60 -22.49
C ALA A 201 -6.54 3.95 -23.76
N LEU A 202 -7.86 3.97 -23.93
CA LEU A 202 -8.53 3.51 -25.13
C LEU A 202 -8.39 4.50 -26.31
N SER A 203 -7.87 5.69 -26.08
CA SER A 203 -7.55 6.68 -27.10
C SER A 203 -6.04 6.87 -27.21
N PHE A 204 -5.54 6.83 -28.42
CA PHE A 204 -4.13 7.09 -28.75
C PHE A 204 -3.88 8.57 -29.10
N ASP A 205 -4.70 9.46 -28.57
CA ASP A 205 -4.55 10.91 -28.74
C ASP A 205 -3.39 11.41 -27.88
N TYR A 206 -2.20 11.45 -28.46
CA TYR A 206 -0.96 12.01 -27.91
C TYR A 206 -0.53 13.21 -28.73
#